data_cd211c999ebcc0f7d4bd56d2dd0f7db0
#
_entry.id   cd211c999ebcc0f7d4bd56d2dd0f7db0
#
_cell.length_a   1.000
_cell.length_b   1.000
_cell.length_c   1.000
_cell.angle_alpha   90.00
_cell.angle_beta   90.00
_cell.angle_gamma   90.00
#
_symmetry.space_group_name_H-M   'P 1'
#
loop_
_entity.id
_entity.type
_entity.pdbx_description
1 polymer ?
#
loop_
_entity_poly.entity_id
_entity_poly.type
_entity_poly.pdbx_seq_one_letter_code
_entity_poly.pdbx_strand_id
1 'polypeptide(L)'
;ELRFTGLVFSDDLSMKGAGTGGDILERAKAALKAGCDALIVCNSPEEADTLTAKLEWRPTADFRERWQRIVPRGMAPARDELKCTALYKVALQQMMP
;
A
#
# COMPACT_ATOMS: atom_id res chain seq x y z
N GLU A 1 -9.94 14.75 12.57
CA GLU A 1 -8.70 14.42 11.88
C GLU A 1 -8.05 13.19 12.49
N LEU A 2 -7.80 12.16 11.67
CA LEU A 2 -7.36 10.84 12.17
C LEU A 2 -5.89 10.81 12.60
N ARG A 3 -5.08 11.78 12.20
CA ARG A 3 -3.63 11.85 12.48
C ARG A 3 -2.87 10.55 12.20
N PHE A 4 -3.22 9.89 11.12
CA PHE A 4 -2.55 8.66 10.72
C PHE A 4 -1.11 8.95 10.30
N THR A 5 -0.14 8.22 10.86
CA THR A 5 1.30 8.42 10.63
C THR A 5 1.96 7.28 9.86
N GLY A 6 1.21 6.29 9.44
CA GLY A 6 1.70 5.16 8.66
C GLY A 6 1.77 5.45 7.16
N LEU A 7 2.21 4.45 6.40
CA LEU A 7 2.23 4.51 4.95
C LEU A 7 0.82 4.47 4.39
N VAL A 8 0.53 5.34 3.43
CA VAL A 8 -0.80 5.44 2.79
C VAL A 8 -0.72 4.88 1.38
N PHE A 9 -1.53 3.86 1.10
CA PHE A 9 -1.68 3.28 -0.23
C PHE A 9 -2.88 3.89 -0.93
N SER A 10 -2.79 4.09 -2.24
CA SER A 10 -3.98 4.36 -3.05
C SER A 10 -4.81 3.10 -3.21
N ASP A 11 -6.07 3.24 -3.61
CA ASP A 11 -6.79 2.15 -4.25
C ASP A 11 -6.27 1.97 -5.68
N ASP A 12 -6.79 1.00 -6.42
CA ASP A 12 -6.38 0.74 -7.80
C ASP A 12 -6.67 1.94 -8.71
N LEU A 13 -5.64 2.59 -9.19
CA LEU A 13 -5.74 3.75 -10.07
C LEU A 13 -6.29 3.42 -11.47
N SER A 14 -6.29 2.16 -11.87
CA SER A 14 -6.90 1.71 -13.13
C SER A 14 -8.42 1.62 -13.08
N MET A 15 -9.03 1.71 -11.89
CA MET A 15 -10.48 1.70 -11.72
C MET A 15 -11.12 2.95 -12.30
N LYS A 16 -12.27 2.80 -12.95
CA LYS A 16 -13.05 3.93 -13.49
C LYS A 16 -13.43 4.96 -12.45
N GLY A 17 -13.69 4.54 -11.21
CA GLY A 17 -14.00 5.43 -10.10
C GLY A 17 -12.82 6.19 -9.52
N ALA A 18 -11.59 5.78 -9.81
CA ALA A 18 -10.38 6.46 -9.35
C ALA A 18 -10.11 7.77 -10.11
N GLY A 19 -10.83 8.01 -11.19
CA GLY A 19 -10.59 9.14 -12.07
C GLY A 19 -11.66 10.20 -12.02
N THR A 20 -11.30 11.37 -11.57
CA THR A 20 -12.02 12.61 -11.84
C THR A 20 -11.72 13.12 -13.27
N GLY A 21 -11.44 12.22 -14.21
CA GLY A 21 -10.95 12.53 -15.54
C GLY A 21 -9.42 12.67 -15.58
N GLY A 22 -8.84 12.34 -16.69
CA GLY A 22 -7.41 12.38 -16.89
C GLY A 22 -6.80 10.99 -17.08
N ASP A 23 -5.58 10.98 -17.59
CA ASP A 23 -4.84 9.76 -17.81
C ASP A 23 -4.26 9.21 -16.50
N ILE A 24 -3.63 8.06 -16.58
CA ILE A 24 -3.06 7.41 -15.40
C ILE A 24 -1.98 8.25 -14.71
N LEU A 25 -1.24 9.04 -15.47
CA LEU A 25 -0.19 9.90 -14.92
C LEU A 25 -0.80 11.05 -14.09
N GLU A 26 -1.89 11.63 -14.53
CA GLU A 26 -2.61 12.67 -13.79
C GLU A 26 -3.27 12.11 -12.54
N ARG A 27 -3.85 10.91 -12.60
CA ARG A 27 -4.40 10.21 -11.44
C ARG A 27 -3.32 9.92 -10.39
N ALA A 28 -2.16 9.46 -10.84
CA ALA A 28 -1.02 9.20 -9.96
C ALA A 28 -0.54 10.47 -9.26
N LYS A 29 -0.39 11.57 -10.00
CA LYS A 29 -0.01 12.87 -9.43
C LYS A 29 -1.04 13.37 -8.43
N ALA A 30 -2.32 13.22 -8.72
CA ALA A 30 -3.40 13.60 -7.81
C ALA A 30 -3.37 12.78 -6.52
N ALA A 31 -3.16 11.47 -6.60
CA ALA A 31 -3.04 10.60 -5.44
C ALA A 31 -1.83 10.96 -4.55
N LEU A 32 -0.67 11.21 -5.16
CA LEU A 32 0.53 11.66 -4.44
C LEU A 32 0.31 13.02 -3.78
N LYS A 33 -0.32 13.95 -4.47
CA LYS A 33 -0.67 15.27 -3.92
C LYS A 33 -1.67 15.16 -2.76
N ALA A 34 -2.57 14.19 -2.80
CA ALA A 34 -3.51 13.92 -1.72
C ALA A 34 -2.87 13.27 -0.50
N GLY A 35 -1.61 12.80 -0.59
CA GLY A 35 -0.86 12.23 0.51
C GLY A 35 -0.63 10.73 0.44
N CYS A 36 -0.95 10.07 -0.68
CA CYS A 36 -0.59 8.67 -0.88
C CYS A 36 0.93 8.52 -1.02
N ASP A 37 1.46 7.48 -0.42
CA ASP A 37 2.88 7.11 -0.48
C ASP A 37 3.15 6.01 -1.51
N ALA A 38 2.18 5.13 -1.70
CA ALA A 38 2.27 4.01 -2.63
C ALA A 38 1.05 3.97 -3.54
N LEU A 39 1.29 3.77 -4.82
CA LEU A 39 0.26 3.76 -5.85
C LEU A 39 0.03 2.34 -6.32
N ILE A 40 -1.23 1.96 -6.46
CA ILE A 40 -1.63 0.61 -6.89
C ILE A 40 -2.23 0.70 -8.30
N VAL A 41 -1.79 -0.18 -9.18
CA VAL A 41 -2.36 -0.40 -10.52
C VAL A 41 -2.49 -1.90 -10.73
N CYS A 42 -3.72 -2.42 -10.72
CA CYS A 42 -3.95 -3.87 -10.67
C CYS A 42 -4.21 -4.49 -12.04
N ASN A 43 -4.93 -3.81 -12.92
CA ASN A 43 -5.53 -4.45 -14.11
C ASN A 43 -5.03 -3.89 -15.43
N SER A 44 -3.98 -3.10 -15.44
CA SER A 44 -3.43 -2.48 -16.65
C SER A 44 -1.92 -2.43 -16.59
N PRO A 45 -1.23 -3.47 -17.06
CA PRO A 45 0.22 -3.47 -17.15
C PRO A 45 0.78 -2.30 -17.95
N GLU A 46 0.09 -1.90 -19.02
CA GLU A 46 0.50 -0.79 -19.88
C GLU A 46 0.48 0.56 -19.11
N GLU A 47 -0.53 0.76 -18.27
CA GLU A 47 -0.60 1.94 -17.40
C GLU A 47 0.48 1.91 -16.31
N ALA A 48 0.77 0.76 -15.75
CA ALA A 48 1.86 0.58 -14.79
C ALA A 48 3.23 0.89 -15.41
N ASP A 49 3.47 0.41 -16.63
CA ASP A 49 4.68 0.71 -17.41
C ASP A 49 4.79 2.20 -17.70
N THR A 50 3.68 2.84 -18.07
CA THR A 50 3.62 4.29 -18.31
C THR A 50 4.02 5.07 -17.05
N LEU A 51 3.50 4.70 -15.90
CA LEU A 51 3.85 5.34 -14.63
C LEU A 51 5.33 5.15 -14.30
N THR A 52 5.84 3.93 -14.45
CA THR A 52 7.25 3.63 -14.18
C THR A 52 8.19 4.44 -15.06
N ALA A 53 7.80 4.67 -16.31
CA ALA A 53 8.61 5.41 -17.27
C ALA A 53 8.51 6.94 -17.14
N LYS A 54 7.34 7.47 -16.75
CA LYS A 54 7.04 8.90 -16.86
C LYS A 54 6.78 9.61 -15.55
N LEU A 55 6.52 8.89 -14.47
CA LEU A 55 6.23 9.52 -13.19
C LEU A 55 7.52 10.04 -12.57
N GLU A 56 7.61 11.35 -12.43
CA GLU A 56 8.70 11.99 -11.70
C GLU A 56 8.33 12.10 -10.22
N TRP A 57 8.99 11.29 -9.42
CA TRP A 57 8.79 11.27 -7.98
C TRP A 57 10.09 10.95 -7.27
N ARG A 58 10.32 11.61 -6.15
CA ARG A 58 11.48 11.36 -5.28
C ARG A 58 11.03 11.08 -3.86
N PRO A 59 11.58 10.04 -3.22
CA PRO A 59 11.24 9.75 -1.84
C PRO A 59 11.71 10.86 -0.91
N THR A 60 10.80 11.31 -0.05
CA THR A 60 11.11 12.24 1.04
C THR A 60 11.67 11.50 2.25
N ALA A 61 12.26 12.23 3.21
CA ALA A 61 12.70 11.63 4.47
C ALA A 61 11.53 11.00 5.24
N ASP A 62 10.38 11.67 5.26
CA ASP A 62 9.16 11.16 5.92
C ASP A 62 8.65 9.87 5.27
N PHE A 63 8.66 9.81 3.94
CA PHE A 63 8.33 8.58 3.21
C PHE A 63 9.26 7.44 3.59
N ARG A 64 10.56 7.67 3.61
CA ARG A 64 11.55 6.64 3.96
C ARG A 64 11.35 6.12 5.38
N GLU A 65 11.03 6.97 6.31
CA GLU A 65 10.73 6.57 7.69
C GLU A 65 9.47 5.70 7.76
N ARG A 66 8.40 6.09 7.08
CA ARG A 66 7.16 5.29 7.00
C ARG A 66 7.39 3.96 6.30
N TRP A 67 8.16 3.95 5.22
CA TRP A 67 8.52 2.73 4.50
C TRP A 67 9.28 1.74 5.37
N GLN A 68 10.25 2.22 6.15
CA GLN A 68 11.03 1.37 7.05
C GLN A 68 10.15 0.65 8.09
N ARG A 69 9.04 1.22 8.47
CA ARG A 69 8.13 0.60 9.44
C ARG A 69 7.38 -0.60 8.89
N ILE A 70 7.17 -0.69 7.58
CA ILE A 70 6.47 -1.81 6.95
C ILE A 70 7.43 -2.88 6.39
N VAL A 71 8.72 -2.59 6.34
CA VAL A 71 9.71 -3.57 5.92
C VAL A 71 9.74 -4.72 6.92
N PRO A 72 9.69 -5.98 6.46
CA PRO A 72 9.73 -7.12 7.35
C PRO A 72 10.98 -7.15 8.22
N ARG A 73 10.81 -7.52 9.48
CA ARG A 73 11.90 -7.72 10.44
C ARG A 73 11.89 -9.16 10.93
N GLY A 74 13.04 -9.81 10.84
CA GLY A 74 13.15 -11.22 11.21
C GLY A 74 12.47 -12.14 10.20
N MET A 75 12.25 -13.36 10.61
CA MET A 75 11.59 -14.39 9.80
C MET A 75 10.19 -14.67 10.32
N ALA A 76 9.25 -14.80 9.40
CA ALA A 76 7.92 -15.28 9.74
C ALA A 76 8.02 -16.74 10.21
N PRO A 77 7.25 -17.16 11.24
CA PRO A 77 7.20 -18.55 11.65
C PRO A 77 6.63 -19.44 10.54
N ALA A 78 7.06 -20.68 10.47
CA ALA A 78 6.44 -21.66 9.60
C ALA A 78 4.96 -21.83 9.97
N ARG A 79 4.15 -22.26 9.00
CA ARG A 79 2.69 -22.36 9.17
C ARG A 79 2.27 -23.17 10.40
N ASP A 80 2.94 -24.29 10.64
CA ASP A 80 2.61 -25.15 11.77
C ASP A 80 3.07 -24.55 13.11
N GLU A 81 4.21 -23.87 13.11
CA GLU A 81 4.70 -23.12 14.27
C GLU A 81 3.75 -21.94 14.60
N LEU A 82 3.27 -21.22 13.59
CA LEU A 82 2.32 -20.15 13.79
C LEU A 82 1.06 -20.61 14.53
N LYS A 83 0.50 -21.76 14.14
CA LYS A 83 -0.69 -22.33 14.77
C LYS A 83 -0.50 -22.69 16.24
N CYS A 84 0.74 -22.92 16.65
CA CYS A 84 1.07 -23.22 18.04
C CYS A 84 1.22 -21.97 18.92
N THR A 85 1.32 -20.78 18.32
CA THR A 85 1.50 -19.54 19.08
C THR A 85 0.26 -19.18 19.88
N ALA A 86 0.47 -18.60 21.07
CA ALA A 86 -0.63 -18.13 21.92
C ALA A 86 -1.49 -17.08 21.21
N LEU A 87 -0.85 -16.17 20.47
CA LEU A 87 -1.55 -15.10 19.73
C LEU A 87 -2.48 -15.66 18.65
N TYR A 88 -2.04 -16.67 17.91
CA TYR A 88 -2.87 -17.34 16.92
C TYR A 88 -4.11 -17.99 17.54
N LYS A 89 -3.92 -18.69 18.66
CA LYS A 89 -5.01 -19.35 19.38
C LYS A 89 -6.04 -18.35 19.90
N VAL A 90 -5.58 -17.25 20.47
CA VAL A 90 -6.47 -16.16 20.93
C VAL A 90 -7.24 -15.54 19.76
N ALA A 91 -6.56 -15.23 18.65
CA ALA A 91 -7.21 -14.68 17.47
C ALA A 91 -8.27 -15.62 16.90
N LEU A 92 -7.96 -16.92 16.84
CA LEU A 92 -8.90 -17.94 16.36
C LEU A 92 -10.15 -18.01 17.25
N GLN A 93 -10.00 -17.95 18.57
CA GLN A 93 -11.13 -17.94 19.51
C GLN A 93 -12.01 -16.70 19.34
N GLN A 94 -11.43 -15.54 19.03
CA GLN A 94 -12.18 -14.31 18.79
C GLN A 94 -12.93 -14.30 17.45
N MET A 95 -12.43 -15.04 16.47
CA MET A 95 -13.05 -15.14 15.13
C MET A 95 -14.15 -16.20 15.08
N MET A 96 -14.15 -17.16 15.97
CA MET A 96 -15.17 -18.20 16.03
C MET A 96 -16.29 -17.79 16.99
N PRO A 97 -17.57 -17.81 16.53
CA PRO A 97 -18.70 -17.49 17.42
C PRO A 97 -18.90 -18.52 18.51
#